data_b17f6f177c54c6e7d3d1cff1ee58868d
#
_entry.id   b17f6f177c54c6e7d3d1cff1ee58868d
#
_cell.length_a   1.000
_cell.length_b   1.000
_cell.length_c   1.000
_cell.angle_alpha   90.00
_cell.angle_beta   90.00
_cell.angle_gamma   90.00
#
_symmetry.space_group_name_H-M   'P 1'
#
loop_
_entity.id
_entity.type
_entity.pdbx_description
1 polymer ?
#
loop_
_entity_poly.entity_id
_entity_poly.type
_entity_poly.pdbx_seq_one_letter_code
_entity_poly.pdbx_strand_id
1 'polypeptide(L)'
;MRGNRHFRAALVRGVLAAAGSAWLCAQAGAPRSSPAGLFVDVTAQAGVHFLHQAPHTSRKYLIETMGSGVALFDCDGDGRLDLFLVNGAPYPDPTAKGTIPEKAGPAYWNRLYRQKSDGTFEDITEKSGLAGVGYGMGVAAGDYDNDGHEYLYVTGYGGNHLYHNNGNCTFTDVTAEAGVAGGGWSTSAAWVDLDGDGLLDLVVLRYITWNWDDKWCGPPENRGYCHPDVFDPISMLVYHNDGNGHFTEVSHKLGLDKPGKALGIAIGDYDRDGRIDLFVANDSMPEFLFHQKKDGTFEEIGLEAGVAVDGDGRTFAGMGVDFADYDNDGWPDLVVTTLANQKYSLYHNEHDGTFDYASYKTGFARMTLLHSGWSACWFDYDNDGWKDLLIAQGHDLDTVEKSYPQLHYREPMMLVRNAAGKFTDVTGSSGPGLQEPWVGRGMAIGDLDNDGRVDAVVTTNGGAAHILHNETPTANHWITLTLVGHKSNRDGIGALIRVTTPAGSQWETVSTSRGYLSSSDPRAHFGLGSGIVAQAIEIRWPSGIVQTLKNVAGDRILRVDEPVTAAR
;
A
#
# COMPACT_ATOMS: atom_id res chain seq x y z
N MET A 1 7.97 -43.74 -71.95
CA MET A 1 7.05 -44.69 -72.57
C MET A 1 5.69 -44.56 -71.91
N ARG A 2 4.77 -43.98 -72.62
CA ARG A 2 3.41 -44.43 -73.00
C ARG A 2 2.58 -44.94 -71.79
N GLY A 3 1.35 -44.53 -71.49
CA GLY A 3 0.38 -43.82 -72.32
C GLY A 3 -0.94 -43.63 -71.59
N ASN A 4 -1.66 -42.66 -72.11
CA ASN A 4 -3.04 -42.28 -71.80
C ASN A 4 -4.06 -43.41 -71.74
N ARG A 5 -5.19 -43.22 -70.96
CA ARG A 5 -6.55 -43.26 -71.51
C ARG A 5 -7.62 -42.73 -70.58
N HIS A 6 -8.42 -41.84 -71.16
CA HIS A 6 -9.70 -41.30 -70.72
C HIS A 6 -10.78 -42.41 -70.53
N PHE A 7 -11.78 -42.17 -69.64
CA PHE A 7 -13.17 -42.42 -70.00
C PHE A 7 -14.17 -41.51 -69.24
N ARG A 8 -15.21 -41.14 -69.96
CA ARG A 8 -16.24 -40.14 -69.65
C ARG A 8 -17.44 -40.75 -68.91
N ALA A 9 -18.05 -39.89 -68.06
CA ALA A 9 -19.47 -39.60 -67.89
C ALA A 9 -20.51 -40.72 -67.57
N ALA A 10 -21.34 -40.50 -66.57
CA ALA A 10 -22.80 -40.49 -66.66
C ALA A 10 -23.44 -39.85 -65.44
N LEU A 11 -24.35 -38.92 -65.63
CA LEU A 11 -25.29 -38.32 -64.71
C LEU A 11 -26.34 -39.32 -64.24
N VAL A 12 -26.62 -39.37 -62.93
CA VAL A 12 -27.96 -39.78 -62.43
C VAL A 12 -28.38 -38.80 -61.33
N ARG A 13 -29.51 -38.12 -61.56
CA ARG A 13 -30.20 -37.27 -60.58
C ARG A 13 -30.97 -38.16 -59.61
N GLY A 14 -30.68 -38.03 -58.34
CA GLY A 14 -31.49 -38.58 -57.25
C GLY A 14 -31.82 -37.48 -56.25
N VAL A 15 -33.09 -37.07 -56.20
CA VAL A 15 -33.63 -36.16 -55.20
C VAL A 15 -33.88 -36.98 -53.95
N LEU A 16 -33.21 -36.64 -52.83
CA LEU A 16 -33.57 -37.11 -51.53
C LEU A 16 -33.63 -35.92 -50.57
N ALA A 17 -34.81 -35.67 -50.03
CA ALA A 17 -35.07 -34.72 -48.98
C ALA A 17 -34.41 -35.20 -47.70
N ALA A 18 -33.51 -34.38 -47.11
CA ALA A 18 -32.97 -34.58 -45.79
C ALA A 18 -33.45 -33.47 -44.90
N ALA A 19 -34.19 -33.85 -43.87
CA ALA A 19 -34.62 -32.99 -42.78
C ALA A 19 -33.40 -32.43 -42.03
N GLY A 20 -33.28 -31.12 -42.06
CA GLY A 20 -32.20 -30.40 -41.33
C GLY A 20 -32.51 -30.34 -39.83
N SER A 21 -31.78 -31.11 -39.05
CA SER A 21 -31.64 -30.87 -37.60
C SER A 21 -30.73 -29.66 -37.40
N ALA A 22 -31.30 -28.50 -37.09
CA ALA A 22 -30.55 -27.31 -36.69
C ALA A 22 -29.89 -27.58 -35.31
N TRP A 23 -28.59 -27.84 -35.32
CA TRP A 23 -27.77 -27.73 -34.15
C TRP A 23 -27.58 -26.24 -33.81
N LEU A 24 -28.27 -25.76 -32.76
CA LEU A 24 -27.87 -24.51 -32.10
C LEU A 24 -26.52 -24.73 -31.44
N CYS A 25 -25.45 -24.38 -32.14
CA CYS A 25 -24.19 -24.07 -31.46
C CYS A 25 -24.44 -22.81 -30.63
N ALA A 26 -24.58 -22.97 -29.31
CA ALA A 26 -24.38 -21.87 -28.39
C ALA A 26 -22.97 -21.36 -28.62
N GLN A 27 -22.82 -20.20 -29.26
CA GLN A 27 -21.58 -19.45 -29.27
C GLN A 27 -21.35 -19.08 -27.80
N ALA A 28 -20.42 -19.77 -27.16
CA ALA A 28 -19.77 -19.24 -25.97
C ALA A 28 -19.26 -17.86 -26.37
N GLY A 29 -19.84 -16.81 -25.81
CA GLY A 29 -19.39 -15.45 -26.02
C GLY A 29 -17.90 -15.41 -25.73
N ALA A 30 -17.12 -14.81 -26.62
CA ALA A 30 -15.74 -14.47 -26.32
C ALA A 30 -15.74 -13.74 -24.94
N PRO A 31 -14.76 -14.00 -24.07
CA PRO A 31 -14.67 -13.27 -22.83
C PRO A 31 -14.70 -11.78 -23.20
N ARG A 32 -15.65 -11.05 -22.65
CA ARG A 32 -15.70 -9.60 -22.77
C ARG A 32 -14.37 -9.11 -22.21
N SER A 33 -13.56 -8.44 -23.03
CA SER A 33 -12.43 -7.69 -22.50
C SER A 33 -13.01 -6.71 -21.48
N SER A 34 -12.63 -6.84 -20.22
CA SER A 34 -12.97 -5.83 -19.23
C SER A 34 -12.46 -4.47 -19.72
N PRO A 35 -13.18 -3.39 -19.44
CA PRO A 35 -12.72 -2.07 -19.83
C PRO A 35 -11.31 -1.84 -19.27
N ALA A 36 -10.44 -1.21 -20.04
CA ALA A 36 -9.19 -0.70 -19.52
C ALA A 36 -9.49 0.31 -18.42
N GLY A 37 -8.71 0.31 -17.33
CA GLY A 37 -8.82 1.32 -16.28
C GLY A 37 -8.68 2.72 -16.89
N LEU A 38 -9.29 3.71 -16.25
CA LEU A 38 -9.16 5.10 -16.66
C LEU A 38 -8.79 5.96 -15.45
N PHE A 39 -7.50 6.19 -15.25
CA PHE A 39 -7.01 7.09 -14.22
C PHE A 39 -6.65 8.45 -14.82
N VAL A 40 -7.15 9.50 -14.20
CA VAL A 40 -6.94 10.90 -14.60
C VAL A 40 -6.27 11.66 -13.46
N ASP A 41 -5.19 12.38 -13.76
CA ASP A 41 -4.59 13.30 -12.79
C ASP A 41 -5.46 14.55 -12.66
N VAL A 42 -6.11 14.68 -11.51
CA VAL A 42 -7.01 15.80 -11.18
C VAL A 42 -6.39 16.78 -10.18
N THR A 43 -5.11 16.67 -9.87
CA THR A 43 -4.43 17.45 -8.83
C THR A 43 -4.65 18.94 -8.93
N ALA A 44 -4.48 19.50 -10.12
CA ALA A 44 -4.67 20.95 -10.34
C ALA A 44 -6.14 21.36 -10.21
N GLN A 45 -7.07 20.57 -10.72
CA GLN A 45 -8.51 20.79 -10.62
C GLN A 45 -9.01 20.66 -9.18
N ALA A 46 -8.43 19.74 -8.42
CA ALA A 46 -8.70 19.53 -7.01
C ALA A 46 -8.13 20.65 -6.10
N GLY A 47 -7.26 21.52 -6.64
CA GLY A 47 -6.69 22.64 -5.89
C GLY A 47 -5.51 22.25 -4.98
N VAL A 48 -4.86 21.12 -5.23
CA VAL A 48 -3.69 20.69 -4.46
C VAL A 48 -2.40 21.20 -5.11
N HIS A 49 -1.57 21.89 -4.31
CA HIS A 49 -0.34 22.56 -4.76
C HIS A 49 0.85 22.19 -3.88
N PHE A 50 1.07 20.90 -3.69
CA PHE A 50 2.20 20.38 -2.92
C PHE A 50 3.41 20.13 -3.81
N LEU A 51 4.59 20.49 -3.28
CA LEU A 51 5.89 20.16 -3.88
C LEU A 51 6.79 19.60 -2.79
N HIS A 52 7.17 18.32 -2.94
CA HIS A 52 8.13 17.70 -2.04
C HIS A 52 9.51 18.34 -2.21
N GLN A 53 10.12 18.74 -1.11
CA GLN A 53 11.43 19.40 -1.07
C GLN A 53 12.52 18.38 -0.67
N ALA A 54 13.14 17.77 -1.65
CA ALA A 54 14.34 16.94 -1.47
C ALA A 54 15.54 17.69 -2.05
N PRO A 55 16.43 18.26 -1.24
CA PRO A 55 17.66 18.86 -1.73
C PRO A 55 18.52 17.83 -2.47
N HIS A 56 19.06 18.19 -3.63
CA HIS A 56 20.04 17.39 -4.36
C HIS A 56 21.41 18.01 -4.19
N THR A 57 22.17 17.55 -3.20
CA THR A 57 23.48 18.10 -2.87
C THR A 57 24.60 17.51 -3.72
N SER A 58 25.77 18.15 -3.72
CA SER A 58 26.98 17.60 -4.34
C SER A 58 27.49 16.35 -3.59
N ARG A 59 27.07 16.17 -2.35
CA ARG A 59 27.45 15.06 -1.47
C ARG A 59 26.67 13.79 -1.72
N LYS A 60 25.52 13.87 -2.40
CA LYS A 60 24.66 12.71 -2.68
C LYS A 60 24.33 11.93 -1.40
N TYR A 61 23.73 12.61 -0.45
CA TYR A 61 23.27 11.99 0.79
C TYR A 61 22.08 11.07 0.52
N LEU A 62 22.09 9.87 1.08
CA LEU A 62 21.07 8.84 0.81
C LEU A 62 19.63 9.32 1.11
N ILE A 63 19.46 10.21 2.11
CA ILE A 63 18.17 10.78 2.47
C ILE A 63 17.49 11.56 1.32
N GLU A 64 18.25 12.01 0.34
CA GLU A 64 17.75 12.74 -0.84
C GLU A 64 16.92 11.86 -1.77
N THR A 65 17.04 10.52 -1.66
CA THR A 65 16.40 9.57 -2.59
C THR A 65 15.07 9.04 -2.10
N MET A 66 14.75 9.21 -0.82
CA MET A 66 13.70 8.45 -0.13
C MET A 66 12.28 8.97 -0.36
N GLY A 67 12.12 10.26 -0.67
CA GLY A 67 10.81 10.87 -0.84
C GLY A 67 10.03 11.05 0.46
N SER A 68 8.73 11.03 0.38
CA SER A 68 7.84 11.24 1.53
C SER A 68 6.53 10.46 1.42
N GLY A 69 5.84 10.33 2.55
CA GLY A 69 4.56 9.67 2.67
C GLY A 69 3.36 10.60 2.50
N VAL A 70 2.19 9.98 2.41
CA VAL A 70 0.87 10.61 2.34
C VAL A 70 -0.11 9.85 3.23
N ALA A 71 -1.05 10.55 3.87
CA ALA A 71 -2.18 9.95 4.57
C ALA A 71 -3.51 10.44 4.00
N LEU A 72 -4.45 9.50 3.86
CA LEU A 72 -5.87 9.75 3.62
C LEU A 72 -6.63 9.42 4.90
N PHE A 73 -7.38 10.38 5.45
CA PHE A 73 -8.11 10.24 6.69
C PHE A 73 -9.19 11.33 6.80
N ASP A 74 -10.16 11.17 7.70
CA ASP A 74 -11.24 12.13 7.91
C ASP A 74 -10.95 12.95 9.18
N CYS A 75 -10.38 14.15 9.03
CA CYS A 75 -9.91 14.95 10.17
C CYS A 75 -11.00 15.62 10.99
N ASP A 76 -12.23 15.76 10.46
CA ASP A 76 -13.35 16.42 11.16
C ASP A 76 -14.63 15.57 11.26
N GLY A 77 -14.58 14.31 10.84
CA GLY A 77 -15.67 13.35 10.96
C GLY A 77 -16.85 13.64 10.00
N ASP A 78 -16.58 14.30 8.88
CA ASP A 78 -17.63 14.69 7.92
C ASP A 78 -17.88 13.63 6.82
N GLY A 79 -17.14 12.53 6.83
CA GLY A 79 -17.26 11.40 5.90
C GLY A 79 -16.52 11.58 4.57
N ARG A 80 -15.70 12.63 4.44
CA ARG A 80 -14.82 12.87 3.30
C ARG A 80 -13.37 12.69 3.70
N LEU A 81 -12.57 12.13 2.81
CA LEU A 81 -11.15 11.93 3.06
C LEU A 81 -10.37 13.23 2.84
N ASP A 82 -9.66 13.64 3.86
CA ASP A 82 -8.68 14.71 3.82
C ASP A 82 -7.31 14.17 3.46
N LEU A 83 -6.42 15.07 3.07
CA LEU A 83 -5.11 14.70 2.53
C LEU A 83 -3.98 15.35 3.35
N PHE A 84 -3.15 14.52 3.97
CA PHE A 84 -1.92 14.99 4.62
C PHE A 84 -0.68 14.53 3.86
N LEU A 85 0.21 15.48 3.52
CA LEU A 85 1.42 15.27 2.75
C LEU A 85 2.65 15.64 3.59
N VAL A 86 3.55 14.70 3.77
CA VAL A 86 4.81 14.90 4.50
C VAL A 86 5.83 15.57 3.59
N ASN A 87 6.64 16.48 4.12
CA ASN A 87 7.65 17.20 3.35
C ASN A 87 9.04 17.09 3.98
N GLY A 88 10.07 17.21 3.17
CA GLY A 88 11.47 17.32 3.58
C GLY A 88 11.80 18.66 4.25
N ALA A 89 13.07 18.92 4.42
CA ALA A 89 13.61 20.16 4.98
C ALA A 89 14.95 20.50 4.31
N PRO A 90 15.36 21.78 4.27
CA PRO A 90 16.64 22.19 3.70
C PRO A 90 17.80 21.85 4.65
N TYR A 91 18.96 21.64 4.06
CA TYR A 91 20.21 21.47 4.79
C TYR A 91 21.40 21.97 3.92
N PRO A 92 22.54 22.39 4.52
CA PRO A 92 23.69 22.90 3.79
C PRO A 92 24.42 21.78 3.01
N ASP A 93 25.24 22.20 2.04
CA ASP A 93 26.15 21.33 1.29
C ASP A 93 27.60 21.81 1.44
N PRO A 94 28.48 21.14 2.21
CA PRO A 94 28.20 19.91 3.01
C PRO A 94 27.43 20.18 4.30
N THR A 95 26.76 19.13 4.82
CA THR A 95 26.09 19.15 6.11
C THR A 95 27.01 18.64 7.23
N ALA A 96 27.02 19.31 8.36
CA ALA A 96 27.78 18.87 9.53
C ALA A 96 27.12 17.66 10.22
N LYS A 97 27.93 16.77 10.80
CA LYS A 97 27.43 15.67 11.61
C LYS A 97 26.59 16.19 12.79
N GLY A 98 25.50 15.47 13.11
CA GLY A 98 24.57 15.86 14.16
C GLY A 98 23.57 16.95 13.78
N THR A 99 23.58 17.44 12.54
CA THR A 99 22.58 18.41 12.08
C THR A 99 21.21 17.76 12.04
N ILE A 100 20.23 18.37 12.70
CA ILE A 100 18.81 18.08 12.49
C ILE A 100 18.27 19.18 11.57
N PRO A 101 17.81 18.83 10.35
CA PRO A 101 17.23 19.83 9.45
C PRO A 101 16.01 20.49 10.06
N GLU A 102 15.79 21.76 9.77
CA GLU A 102 14.62 22.51 10.22
C GLU A 102 13.80 22.99 9.02
N LYS A 103 12.47 23.01 9.15
CA LYS A 103 11.60 23.53 8.11
C LYS A 103 11.68 25.07 8.04
N ALA A 104 12.51 25.57 7.13
CA ALA A 104 12.87 26.98 7.01
C ALA A 104 11.77 27.86 6.38
N GLY A 105 10.50 27.48 6.46
CA GLY A 105 9.36 28.24 5.99
C GLY A 105 8.36 27.46 5.15
N PRO A 106 7.31 28.11 4.62
CA PRO A 106 6.16 27.45 4.02
C PRO A 106 6.46 26.49 2.88
N ALA A 107 7.55 26.67 2.13
CA ALA A 107 7.93 25.76 1.05
C ALA A 107 8.29 24.34 1.55
N TYR A 108 8.72 24.23 2.80
CA TYR A 108 9.15 22.96 3.42
C TYR A 108 8.12 22.38 4.39
N TRP A 109 7.00 23.08 4.64
CA TRP A 109 5.97 22.58 5.54
C TRP A 109 5.33 21.32 4.98
N ASN A 110 4.96 20.39 5.87
CA ASN A 110 3.95 19.39 5.55
C ASN A 110 2.68 20.12 5.11
N ARG A 111 1.75 19.44 4.47
CA ARG A 111 0.49 20.04 4.04
C ARG A 111 -0.69 19.23 4.52
N LEU A 112 -1.67 19.92 5.11
CA LEU A 112 -3.01 19.38 5.34
C LEU A 112 -3.98 20.09 4.41
N TYR A 113 -4.62 19.29 3.57
CA TYR A 113 -5.69 19.73 2.67
C TYR A 113 -7.00 19.12 3.15
N ARG A 114 -7.95 19.99 3.52
CA ARG A 114 -9.31 19.57 3.86
C ARG A 114 -10.17 19.49 2.61
N GLN A 115 -10.88 18.36 2.43
CA GLN A 115 -11.77 18.18 1.31
C GLN A 115 -13.09 18.94 1.53
N LYS A 116 -13.55 19.68 0.51
CA LYS A 116 -14.83 20.38 0.49
C LYS A 116 -15.92 19.53 -0.17
N SER A 117 -17.17 19.89 0.06
CA SER A 117 -18.34 19.19 -0.51
C SER A 117 -18.42 19.22 -2.05
N ASP A 118 -17.60 20.05 -2.72
CA ASP A 118 -17.50 20.10 -4.18
C ASP A 118 -16.36 19.20 -4.74
N GLY A 119 -15.71 18.40 -3.87
CA GLY A 119 -14.60 17.53 -4.22
C GLY A 119 -13.25 18.23 -4.36
N THR A 120 -13.19 19.57 -4.17
CA THR A 120 -11.91 20.31 -4.15
C THR A 120 -11.33 20.36 -2.75
N PHE A 121 -10.05 20.67 -2.65
CA PHE A 121 -9.31 20.73 -1.40
C PHE A 121 -8.94 22.17 -1.02
N GLU A 122 -8.93 22.46 0.28
CA GLU A 122 -8.44 23.70 0.87
C GLU A 122 -7.18 23.43 1.69
N ASP A 123 -6.08 24.13 1.41
CA ASP A 123 -4.88 24.09 2.26
C ASP A 123 -5.17 24.79 3.59
N ILE A 124 -5.27 24.02 4.66
CA ILE A 124 -5.52 24.49 6.02
C ILE A 124 -4.29 24.37 6.94
N THR A 125 -3.12 24.07 6.38
CA THR A 125 -1.88 23.77 7.11
C THR A 125 -1.54 24.78 8.20
N GLU A 126 -1.63 26.08 7.87
CA GLU A 126 -1.25 27.13 8.83
C GLU A 126 -2.14 27.15 10.08
N LYS A 127 -3.42 26.80 9.92
CA LYS A 127 -4.40 26.77 11.02
C LYS A 127 -4.38 25.44 11.76
N SER A 128 -3.93 24.37 11.10
CA SER A 128 -4.02 23.00 11.63
C SER A 128 -2.97 22.69 12.71
N GLY A 129 -1.83 23.40 12.75
CA GLY A 129 -0.70 23.05 13.59
C GLY A 129 0.23 21.99 12.99
N LEU A 130 0.01 21.55 11.75
CA LEU A 130 0.72 20.44 11.10
C LEU A 130 1.83 20.88 10.13
N ALA A 131 2.32 22.10 10.20
CA ALA A 131 3.48 22.54 9.40
C ALA A 131 4.70 21.61 9.57
N GLY A 132 4.81 20.97 10.73
CA GLY A 132 5.83 19.98 11.05
C GLY A 132 7.19 20.58 11.37
N VAL A 133 8.11 19.72 11.80
CA VAL A 133 9.52 20.03 12.11
C VAL A 133 10.41 18.94 11.49
N GLY A 134 11.72 19.16 11.46
CA GLY A 134 12.67 18.16 10.98
C GLY A 134 12.54 17.80 9.50
N TYR A 135 13.22 16.75 9.09
CA TYR A 135 13.09 16.15 7.77
C TYR A 135 12.07 14.99 7.84
N GLY A 136 10.86 15.28 7.39
CA GLY A 136 9.77 14.29 7.43
C GLY A 136 9.96 13.17 6.41
N MET A 137 9.48 11.97 6.78
CA MET A 137 9.55 10.75 5.96
C MET A 137 8.14 10.19 5.73
N GLY A 138 7.58 9.47 6.69
CA GLY A 138 6.32 8.77 6.59
C GLY A 138 5.24 9.34 7.52
N VAL A 139 4.05 8.75 7.41
CA VAL A 139 2.91 9.06 8.26
C VAL A 139 2.03 7.83 8.47
N ALA A 140 1.47 7.68 9.67
CA ALA A 140 0.43 6.72 10.00
C ALA A 140 -0.76 7.45 10.64
N ALA A 141 -1.98 7.18 10.15
CA ALA A 141 -3.23 7.68 10.71
C ALA A 141 -3.97 6.58 11.48
N GLY A 142 -4.58 6.91 12.62
CA GLY A 142 -5.38 5.99 13.44
C GLY A 142 -5.88 6.63 14.73
N ASP A 143 -6.98 6.11 15.27
CA ASP A 143 -7.61 6.56 16.52
C ASP A 143 -7.05 5.75 17.70
N TYR A 144 -5.95 6.24 18.30
CA TYR A 144 -5.24 5.52 19.35
C TYR A 144 -5.90 5.59 20.74
N ASP A 145 -6.82 6.52 20.99
CA ASP A 145 -7.52 6.67 22.27
C ASP A 145 -9.04 6.40 22.22
N ASN A 146 -9.52 5.93 21.03
CA ASN A 146 -10.89 5.52 20.76
C ASN A 146 -11.93 6.64 20.93
N ASP A 147 -11.56 7.90 20.73
CA ASP A 147 -12.48 9.05 20.84
C ASP A 147 -13.28 9.35 19.57
N GLY A 148 -12.91 8.69 18.45
CA GLY A 148 -13.55 8.83 17.14
C GLY A 148 -12.89 9.86 16.23
N HIS A 149 -11.69 10.32 16.56
CA HIS A 149 -10.87 11.19 15.73
C HIS A 149 -9.57 10.50 15.36
N GLU A 150 -9.20 10.51 14.10
CA GLU A 150 -7.92 9.95 13.64
C GLU A 150 -6.77 10.92 13.93
N TYR A 151 -5.68 10.39 14.46
CA TYR A 151 -4.45 11.09 14.82
C TYR A 151 -3.36 10.80 13.80
N LEU A 152 -2.32 11.64 13.78
CA LEU A 152 -1.21 11.46 12.87
C LEU A 152 0.10 11.22 13.63
N TYR A 153 0.77 10.11 13.31
CA TYR A 153 2.16 9.90 13.68
C TYR A 153 3.05 10.12 12.49
N VAL A 154 3.88 11.15 12.53
CA VAL A 154 4.79 11.54 11.44
C VAL A 154 6.19 11.11 11.77
N THR A 155 6.79 10.28 10.93
CA THR A 155 8.18 9.82 11.07
C THR A 155 9.15 10.76 10.37
N GLY A 156 10.43 10.73 10.79
CA GLY A 156 11.43 11.59 10.21
C GLY A 156 12.86 11.25 10.58
N TYR A 157 13.80 12.02 10.05
CA TYR A 157 15.19 11.99 10.49
C TYR A 157 15.39 12.98 11.64
N GLY A 158 15.88 12.45 12.77
CA GLY A 158 16.15 13.22 13.98
C GLY A 158 15.05 13.23 15.02
N GLY A 159 13.89 12.64 14.74
CA GLY A 159 12.75 12.47 15.65
C GLY A 159 11.45 12.30 14.90
N ASN A 160 10.45 11.78 15.63
CA ASN A 160 9.09 11.58 15.15
C ASN A 160 8.13 12.47 15.93
N HIS A 161 6.91 12.65 15.41
CA HIS A 161 5.90 13.51 16.03
C HIS A 161 4.53 12.82 16.05
N LEU A 162 3.90 12.83 17.24
CA LEU A 162 2.50 12.42 17.41
C LEU A 162 1.64 13.68 17.54
N TYR A 163 0.68 13.82 16.64
CA TYR A 163 -0.24 14.93 16.59
C TYR A 163 -1.64 14.47 17.00
N HIS A 164 -2.11 14.93 18.15
CA HIS A 164 -3.46 14.72 18.65
C HIS A 164 -4.45 15.61 17.90
N ASN A 165 -5.51 15.03 17.33
CA ASN A 165 -6.58 15.73 16.62
C ASN A 165 -7.59 16.31 17.62
N ASN A 166 -7.81 17.60 17.56
CA ASN A 166 -8.77 18.28 18.46
C ASN A 166 -10.23 18.19 17.95
N GLY A 167 -10.53 17.33 16.96
CA GLY A 167 -11.86 17.08 16.42
C GLY A 167 -12.36 18.13 15.40
N ASN A 168 -11.49 18.97 14.89
CA ASN A 168 -11.84 20.06 13.96
C ASN A 168 -10.73 20.36 12.94
N CYS A 169 -9.95 19.37 12.57
CA CYS A 169 -8.75 19.49 11.73
C CYS A 169 -7.69 20.45 12.29
N THR A 170 -7.68 20.71 13.60
CA THR A 170 -6.54 21.30 14.29
C THR A 170 -5.86 20.26 15.17
N PHE A 171 -4.55 20.35 15.31
CA PHE A 171 -3.75 19.31 15.94
C PHE A 171 -2.81 19.90 16.99
N THR A 172 -2.57 19.14 18.04
CA THR A 172 -1.61 19.45 19.10
C THR A 172 -0.49 18.43 19.08
N ASP A 173 0.77 18.87 19.05
CA ASP A 173 1.92 17.98 19.19
C ASP A 173 2.00 17.48 20.64
N VAL A 174 1.76 16.20 20.85
CA VAL A 174 1.78 15.50 22.14
C VAL A 174 2.95 14.51 22.28
N THR A 175 3.92 14.58 21.38
CA THR A 175 5.04 13.63 21.26
C THR A 175 5.79 13.42 22.57
N ALA A 176 6.13 14.51 23.26
CA ALA A 176 6.89 14.46 24.50
C ALA A 176 6.07 13.88 25.66
N GLU A 177 4.79 14.20 25.73
CA GLU A 177 3.85 13.71 26.73
C GLU A 177 3.56 12.23 26.53
N ALA A 178 3.37 11.81 25.28
CA ALA A 178 3.14 10.43 24.92
C ALA A 178 4.39 9.52 25.03
N GLY A 179 5.59 10.11 25.00
CA GLY A 179 6.85 9.36 25.12
C GLY A 179 7.30 8.67 23.82
N VAL A 180 6.79 9.10 22.65
CA VAL A 180 6.99 8.40 21.36
C VAL A 180 7.91 9.12 20.35
N ALA A 181 8.77 10.02 20.84
CA ALA A 181 9.66 10.80 19.97
C ALA A 181 10.61 9.94 19.12
N GLY A 182 10.93 8.73 19.56
CA GLY A 182 11.85 7.84 18.88
C GLY A 182 13.25 8.43 18.74
N GLY A 183 13.88 8.23 17.59
CA GLY A 183 15.20 8.76 17.26
C GLY A 183 15.86 8.05 16.09
N GLY A 184 16.91 8.67 15.53
CA GLY A 184 17.58 8.16 14.34
C GLY A 184 16.81 8.50 13.06
N TRP A 185 16.81 7.57 12.12
CA TRP A 185 16.12 7.73 10.85
C TRP A 185 14.92 6.76 10.79
N SER A 186 13.74 7.27 11.10
CA SER A 186 12.48 6.51 11.00
C SER A 186 11.89 6.62 9.60
N THR A 187 11.21 5.53 9.17
CA THR A 187 10.59 5.39 7.85
C THR A 187 9.08 5.18 7.98
N SER A 188 8.54 4.00 7.65
CA SER A 188 7.12 3.73 7.83
C SER A 188 6.75 3.56 9.31
N ALA A 189 5.48 3.79 9.62
CA ALA A 189 4.90 3.45 10.92
C ALA A 189 3.51 2.80 10.71
N ALA A 190 3.04 2.09 11.73
CA ALA A 190 1.76 1.41 11.70
C ALA A 190 1.08 1.45 13.06
N TRP A 191 -0.22 1.68 13.04
CA TRP A 191 -1.09 1.48 14.19
C TRP A 191 -1.65 0.05 14.17
N VAL A 192 -1.62 -0.63 15.30
CA VAL A 192 -2.07 -2.03 15.43
C VAL A 192 -2.32 -2.36 16.89
N ASP A 193 -3.34 -3.14 17.20
CA ASP A 193 -3.61 -3.68 18.53
C ASP A 193 -2.85 -5.02 18.67
N LEU A 194 -1.68 -5.00 19.30
CA LEU A 194 -0.78 -6.16 19.38
C LEU A 194 -1.15 -7.15 20.48
N ASP A 195 -1.84 -6.73 21.54
CA ASP A 195 -2.17 -7.59 22.68
C ASP A 195 -3.66 -7.83 22.88
N GLY A 196 -4.50 -7.26 21.99
CA GLY A 196 -5.95 -7.48 21.98
C GLY A 196 -6.70 -6.75 23.09
N ASP A 197 -6.13 -5.65 23.62
CA ASP A 197 -6.74 -4.86 24.69
C ASP A 197 -7.75 -3.82 24.18
N GLY A 198 -7.79 -3.59 22.85
CA GLY A 198 -8.69 -2.67 22.18
C GLY A 198 -8.12 -1.26 22.02
N LEU A 199 -6.86 -1.03 22.34
CA LEU A 199 -6.12 0.19 22.05
C LEU A 199 -5.10 -0.06 20.93
N LEU A 200 -4.85 0.95 20.12
CA LEU A 200 -3.84 0.85 19.07
C LEU A 200 -2.44 1.11 19.63
N ASP A 201 -1.57 0.13 19.53
CA ASP A 201 -0.13 0.22 19.72
C ASP A 201 0.52 0.84 18.48
N LEU A 202 1.79 1.25 18.61
CA LEU A 202 2.51 1.91 17.53
C LEU A 202 3.80 1.17 17.17
N VAL A 203 3.93 0.75 15.92
CA VAL A 203 5.16 0.19 15.34
C VAL A 203 5.82 1.24 14.47
N VAL A 204 7.12 1.50 14.70
CA VAL A 204 7.89 2.52 13.98
C VAL A 204 9.14 1.89 13.38
N LEU A 205 9.21 1.80 12.08
CA LEU A 205 10.35 1.28 11.36
C LEU A 205 11.51 2.28 11.38
N ARG A 206 12.74 1.76 11.42
CA ARG A 206 13.97 2.56 11.27
C ARG A 206 14.87 1.95 10.21
N TYR A 207 15.59 2.82 9.48
CA TYR A 207 16.30 2.39 8.29
C TYR A 207 17.75 2.00 8.58
N ILE A 208 18.60 2.97 8.84
CA ILE A 208 20.03 2.78 9.03
C ILE A 208 20.57 3.69 10.14
N THR A 209 21.70 3.31 10.70
CA THR A 209 22.51 4.22 11.52
C THR A 209 23.23 5.20 10.61
N TRP A 210 22.78 6.47 10.61
CA TRP A 210 23.29 7.50 9.71
C TRP A 210 23.40 8.86 10.40
N ASN A 211 24.44 9.62 10.05
CA ASN A 211 24.71 10.93 10.65
C ASN A 211 25.50 11.84 9.69
N TRP A 212 24.92 12.17 8.51
CA TRP A 212 25.54 13.00 7.49
C TRP A 212 26.93 12.53 7.07
N ASP A 213 27.10 11.21 6.95
CA ASP A 213 28.35 10.60 6.57
C ASP A 213 28.69 10.93 5.11
N ASP A 214 29.79 11.68 4.91
CA ASP A 214 30.28 12.08 3.62
C ASP A 214 31.13 10.96 3.00
N LYS A 215 30.50 9.86 2.63
CA LYS A 215 31.14 8.73 1.94
C LYS A 215 31.13 8.99 0.43
N TRP A 216 32.24 8.66 -0.23
CA TRP A 216 32.29 8.66 -1.69
C TRP A 216 31.81 7.33 -2.22
N CYS A 217 30.78 7.33 -3.07
CA CYS A 217 30.26 6.15 -3.76
C CYS A 217 30.16 6.44 -5.26
N GLY A 218 30.39 5.42 -6.08
CA GLY A 218 30.49 5.57 -7.53
C GLY A 218 31.95 5.77 -8.03
N PRO A 219 32.15 5.91 -9.35
CA PRO A 219 33.46 6.12 -9.95
C PRO A 219 34.04 7.48 -9.56
N PRO A 220 35.38 7.68 -9.65
CA PRO A 220 36.05 8.91 -9.23
C PRO A 220 35.50 10.18 -9.88
N GLU A 221 35.02 10.07 -11.11
CA GLU A 221 34.52 11.20 -11.91
C GLU A 221 32.99 11.42 -11.78
N ASN A 222 32.28 10.50 -11.13
CA ASN A 222 30.81 10.58 -11.04
C ASN A 222 30.33 10.05 -9.68
N ARG A 223 30.17 10.93 -8.72
CA ARG A 223 29.66 10.59 -7.40
C ARG A 223 28.17 10.19 -7.50
N GLY A 224 27.85 9.02 -6.98
CA GLY A 224 26.48 8.51 -6.81
C GLY A 224 26.05 8.46 -5.35
N TYR A 225 24.79 8.13 -5.13
CA TYR A 225 24.30 7.76 -3.80
C TYR A 225 24.93 6.45 -3.33
N CYS A 226 25.19 6.34 -2.04
CA CYS A 226 25.79 5.14 -1.48
C CYS A 226 24.75 4.03 -1.32
N HIS A 227 25.13 2.80 -1.66
CA HIS A 227 24.32 1.63 -1.37
C HIS A 227 24.14 1.46 0.15
N PRO A 228 22.99 1.03 0.65
CA PRO A 228 22.73 0.90 2.09
C PRO A 228 23.65 -0.08 2.82
N ASP A 229 24.34 -0.98 2.12
CA ASP A 229 25.32 -1.91 2.73
C ASP A 229 26.52 -1.25 3.38
N VAL A 230 26.77 0.02 3.08
CA VAL A 230 27.86 0.77 3.72
C VAL A 230 27.46 1.37 5.08
N PHE A 231 26.21 1.15 5.50
CA PHE A 231 25.66 1.63 6.76
C PHE A 231 25.13 0.47 7.60
N ASP A 232 25.18 0.64 8.93
CA ASP A 232 24.72 -0.37 9.86
C ASP A 232 23.19 -0.36 9.99
N PRO A 233 22.55 -1.53 10.10
CA PRO A 233 21.12 -1.64 10.35
C PRO A 233 20.77 -1.15 11.76
N ILE A 234 19.50 -0.82 11.98
CA ILE A 234 18.97 -0.37 13.27
C ILE A 234 17.62 -1.04 13.55
N SER A 235 17.33 -1.37 14.82
CA SER A 235 16.08 -2.00 15.22
C SER A 235 14.90 -1.02 15.11
N MET A 236 13.72 -1.52 14.76
CA MET A 236 12.46 -0.77 14.87
C MET A 236 12.12 -0.46 16.33
N LEU A 237 11.17 0.46 16.53
CA LEU A 237 10.60 0.79 17.84
C LEU A 237 9.14 0.33 17.88
N VAL A 238 8.76 -0.27 19.00
CA VAL A 238 7.37 -0.67 19.25
C VAL A 238 6.94 -0.08 20.58
N TYR A 239 5.83 0.62 20.55
CA TYR A 239 5.27 1.30 21.72
C TYR A 239 3.91 0.71 22.04
N HIS A 240 3.79 0.13 23.24
CA HIS A 240 2.52 -0.30 23.80
C HIS A 240 1.74 0.92 24.30
N ASN A 241 0.46 0.98 23.99
CA ASN A 241 -0.44 2.04 24.43
C ASN A 241 -0.93 1.76 25.85
N ASP A 242 -0.39 2.47 26.83
CA ASP A 242 -0.76 2.29 28.24
C ASP A 242 -2.15 2.89 28.59
N GLY A 243 -2.84 3.48 27.59
CA GLY A 243 -4.02 4.30 27.77
C GLY A 243 -3.69 5.73 28.24
N ASN A 244 -4.68 6.59 28.28
CA ASN A 244 -4.54 7.99 28.72
C ASN A 244 -3.48 8.80 27.94
N GLY A 245 -3.18 8.44 26.69
CA GLY A 245 -2.23 9.13 25.82
C GLY A 245 -0.76 8.87 26.12
N HIS A 246 -0.43 7.86 26.92
CA HIS A 246 0.93 7.45 27.23
C HIS A 246 1.28 6.11 26.57
N PHE A 247 2.56 5.97 26.19
CA PHE A 247 3.08 4.78 25.55
C PHE A 247 4.38 4.33 26.20
N THR A 248 4.55 3.01 26.31
CA THR A 248 5.77 2.37 26.81
C THR A 248 6.50 1.65 25.68
N GLU A 249 7.79 1.90 25.52
CA GLU A 249 8.63 1.19 24.53
C GLU A 249 8.82 -0.27 24.96
N VAL A 250 8.45 -1.22 24.07
CA VAL A 250 8.39 -2.65 24.40
C VAL A 250 9.08 -3.55 23.35
N SER A 251 9.83 -2.99 22.39
CA SER A 251 10.42 -3.74 21.27
C SER A 251 11.22 -4.96 21.75
N HIS A 252 12.12 -4.76 22.74
CA HIS A 252 12.94 -5.83 23.28
C HIS A 252 12.09 -6.87 24.06
N LYS A 253 11.12 -6.42 24.83
CA LYS A 253 10.22 -7.30 25.59
C LYS A 253 9.43 -8.22 24.67
N LEU A 254 9.00 -7.71 23.51
CA LEU A 254 8.21 -8.44 22.54
C LEU A 254 9.06 -9.28 21.55
N GLY A 255 10.40 -9.13 21.53
CA GLY A 255 11.27 -9.80 20.57
C GLY A 255 11.28 -9.16 19.18
N LEU A 256 10.92 -7.86 19.10
CA LEU A 256 10.82 -7.08 17.87
C LEU A 256 12.03 -6.14 17.66
N ASP A 257 13.10 -6.30 18.44
CA ASP A 257 14.29 -5.44 18.42
C ASP A 257 15.42 -5.97 17.49
N LYS A 258 15.09 -6.83 16.52
CA LYS A 258 16.04 -7.32 15.52
C LYS A 258 16.48 -6.18 14.60
N PRO A 259 17.80 -5.92 14.45
CA PRO A 259 18.26 -4.86 13.56
C PRO A 259 17.97 -5.17 12.08
N GLY A 260 17.33 -4.23 11.40
CA GLY A 260 16.99 -4.28 9.98
C GLY A 260 17.29 -2.96 9.29
N LYS A 261 17.07 -2.91 7.97
CA LYS A 261 17.06 -1.68 7.16
C LYS A 261 15.63 -1.46 6.66
N ALA A 262 14.74 -1.26 7.63
CA ALA A 262 13.31 -1.37 7.42
C ALA A 262 12.72 -0.16 6.69
N LEU A 263 11.92 -0.40 5.66
CA LEU A 263 11.27 0.62 4.84
C LEU A 263 9.75 0.49 4.80
N GLY A 264 9.20 -0.68 4.58
CA GLY A 264 7.76 -0.95 4.51
C GLY A 264 7.30 -1.95 5.56
N ILE A 265 6.05 -1.82 6.01
CA ILE A 265 5.41 -2.74 6.95
C ILE A 265 4.03 -3.14 6.44
N ALA A 266 3.71 -4.43 6.52
CA ALA A 266 2.37 -4.96 6.34
C ALA A 266 1.95 -5.73 7.59
N ILE A 267 0.67 -5.59 7.94
CA ILE A 267 0.06 -6.16 9.15
C ILE A 267 -1.04 -7.13 8.74
N GLY A 268 -1.06 -8.33 9.33
CA GLY A 268 -2.10 -9.30 9.08
C GLY A 268 -1.92 -10.57 9.88
N ASP A 269 -2.97 -11.37 10.01
CA ASP A 269 -2.97 -12.74 10.53
C ASP A 269 -2.71 -13.67 9.34
N TYR A 270 -1.40 -13.93 9.02
CA TYR A 270 -1.06 -14.64 7.80
C TYR A 270 -1.36 -16.14 7.87
N ASP A 271 -1.30 -16.74 9.08
CA ASP A 271 -1.54 -18.17 9.29
C ASP A 271 -2.93 -18.49 9.89
N ARG A 272 -3.78 -17.45 10.04
CA ARG A 272 -5.18 -17.52 10.51
C ARG A 272 -5.34 -18.13 11.89
N ASP A 273 -4.36 -17.94 12.75
CA ASP A 273 -4.41 -18.40 14.13
C ASP A 273 -5.08 -17.41 15.10
N GLY A 274 -5.51 -16.25 14.58
CA GLY A 274 -6.23 -15.21 15.29
C GLY A 274 -5.34 -14.20 16.01
N ARG A 275 -4.03 -14.19 15.71
CA ARG A 275 -3.05 -13.22 16.20
C ARG A 275 -2.50 -12.41 15.04
N ILE A 276 -2.08 -11.20 15.34
CA ILE A 276 -1.53 -10.30 14.32
C ILE A 276 -0.03 -10.55 14.14
N ASP A 277 0.37 -10.75 12.90
CA ASP A 277 1.76 -10.88 12.48
C ASP A 277 2.23 -9.62 11.75
N LEU A 278 3.55 -9.41 11.70
CA LEU A 278 4.15 -8.25 11.07
C LEU A 278 5.14 -8.69 9.99
N PHE A 279 4.95 -8.26 8.76
CA PHE A 279 5.97 -8.35 7.73
C PHE A 279 6.70 -7.02 7.58
N VAL A 280 8.03 -7.06 7.57
CA VAL A 280 8.90 -5.87 7.44
C VAL A 280 9.80 -6.01 6.22
N ALA A 281 9.61 -5.12 5.25
CA ALA A 281 10.46 -5.02 4.08
C ALA A 281 11.78 -4.31 4.42
N ASN A 282 12.89 -4.99 4.13
CA ASN A 282 14.25 -4.54 4.42
C ASN A 282 15.02 -4.23 3.13
N ASP A 283 15.72 -3.13 3.10
CA ASP A 283 16.58 -2.77 1.97
C ASP A 283 17.89 -3.56 1.99
N SER A 284 18.06 -4.45 0.99
CA SER A 284 19.29 -5.22 0.75
C SER A 284 19.69 -6.17 1.91
N MET A 285 18.71 -6.57 2.70
CA MET A 285 18.85 -7.56 3.77
C MET A 285 17.73 -8.61 3.62
N PRO A 286 17.78 -9.74 4.38
CA PRO A 286 16.61 -10.61 4.47
C PRO A 286 15.39 -9.84 4.96
N GLU A 287 14.23 -10.09 4.33
CA GLU A 287 12.95 -9.60 4.81
C GLU A 287 12.58 -10.29 6.12
N PHE A 288 11.83 -9.62 6.99
CA PHE A 288 11.39 -10.21 8.25
C PHE A 288 9.89 -10.51 8.23
N LEU A 289 9.53 -11.71 8.71
CA LEU A 289 8.18 -12.06 9.11
C LEU A 289 8.19 -12.39 10.61
N PHE A 290 7.63 -11.51 11.40
CA PHE A 290 7.47 -11.70 12.84
C PHE A 290 6.12 -12.36 13.12
N HIS A 291 6.17 -13.64 13.51
CA HIS A 291 4.99 -14.41 13.92
C HIS A 291 4.72 -14.21 15.42
N GLN A 292 3.49 -13.85 15.76
CA GLN A 292 3.08 -13.66 17.15
C GLN A 292 2.78 -14.99 17.84
N LYS A 293 3.47 -15.26 18.95
CA LYS A 293 3.25 -16.44 19.78
C LYS A 293 2.09 -16.24 20.77
N LYS A 294 1.59 -17.36 21.31
CA LYS A 294 0.51 -17.36 22.31
C LYS A 294 0.79 -16.58 23.60
N ASP A 295 2.05 -16.30 23.91
CA ASP A 295 2.45 -15.50 25.06
C ASP A 295 2.55 -13.99 24.74
N GLY A 296 2.18 -13.58 23.51
CA GLY A 296 2.21 -12.21 23.03
C GLY A 296 3.59 -11.74 22.57
N THR A 297 4.64 -12.58 22.65
CA THR A 297 5.96 -12.27 22.07
C THR A 297 6.03 -12.69 20.61
N PHE A 298 7.00 -12.17 19.87
CA PHE A 298 7.19 -12.46 18.46
C PHE A 298 8.45 -13.28 18.19
N GLU A 299 8.42 -14.07 17.14
CA GLU A 299 9.56 -14.80 16.59
C GLU A 299 9.73 -14.43 15.13
N GLU A 300 10.96 -14.09 14.73
CA GLU A 300 11.24 -13.80 13.33
C GLU A 300 11.48 -15.11 12.58
N ILE A 301 10.61 -15.40 11.63
CA ILE A 301 10.53 -16.67 10.88
C ILE A 301 10.59 -16.50 9.37
N GLY A 302 10.97 -15.34 8.85
CA GLY A 302 10.92 -15.03 7.42
C GLY A 302 11.65 -16.04 6.53
N LEU A 303 12.77 -16.62 7.02
CA LEU A 303 13.50 -17.65 6.28
C LEU A 303 12.73 -18.98 6.27
N GLU A 304 12.20 -19.38 7.41
CA GLU A 304 11.40 -20.61 7.58
C GLU A 304 10.09 -20.53 6.78
N ALA A 305 9.47 -19.37 6.80
CA ALA A 305 8.24 -19.10 6.05
C ALA A 305 8.46 -18.91 4.53
N GLY A 306 9.72 -18.79 4.08
CA GLY A 306 10.05 -18.67 2.66
C GLY A 306 9.92 -17.27 2.08
N VAL A 307 9.83 -16.21 2.91
CA VAL A 307 9.65 -14.82 2.47
C VAL A 307 10.88 -13.92 2.65
N ALA A 308 11.97 -14.45 3.26
CA ALA A 308 13.16 -13.65 3.56
C ALA A 308 13.99 -13.24 2.33
N VAL A 309 13.84 -13.92 1.21
CA VAL A 309 14.67 -13.79 0.00
C VAL A 309 13.83 -14.01 -1.27
N ASP A 310 14.35 -13.59 -2.43
CA ASP A 310 13.69 -13.84 -3.72
C ASP A 310 13.77 -15.34 -4.11
N GLY A 311 13.11 -15.71 -5.22
CA GLY A 311 13.06 -17.08 -5.72
C GLY A 311 14.42 -17.65 -6.16
N ASP A 312 15.48 -16.85 -6.22
CA ASP A 312 16.87 -17.26 -6.46
C ASP A 312 17.67 -17.37 -5.15
N GLY A 313 17.04 -17.15 -4.00
CA GLY A 313 17.68 -17.17 -2.66
C GLY A 313 18.56 -15.94 -2.38
N ARG A 314 18.25 -14.79 -2.99
CA ARG A 314 19.01 -13.55 -2.84
C ARG A 314 18.21 -12.54 -2.05
N THR A 315 18.89 -11.73 -1.25
CA THR A 315 18.33 -10.50 -0.68
C THR A 315 18.13 -9.44 -1.76
N PHE A 316 17.19 -8.58 -1.56
CA PHE A 316 16.84 -7.51 -2.50
C PHE A 316 16.50 -6.22 -1.73
N ALA A 317 16.31 -5.12 -2.44
CA ALA A 317 15.94 -3.84 -1.82
C ALA A 317 14.43 -3.80 -1.57
N GLY A 318 13.95 -4.44 -0.50
CA GLY A 318 12.54 -4.42 -0.11
C GLY A 318 12.10 -3.02 0.31
N MET A 319 11.03 -2.50 -0.32
CA MET A 319 10.53 -1.15 -0.07
C MET A 319 9.05 -1.14 0.32
N GLY A 320 8.14 -1.05 -0.63
CA GLY A 320 6.71 -1.10 -0.39
C GLY A 320 6.21 -2.54 -0.28
N VAL A 321 5.25 -2.73 0.61
CA VAL A 321 4.69 -4.05 0.90
C VAL A 321 3.19 -3.94 1.16
N ASP A 322 2.43 -4.96 0.76
CA ASP A 322 1.02 -5.09 1.11
C ASP A 322 0.61 -6.57 1.19
N PHE A 323 -0.28 -6.89 2.14
CA PHE A 323 -0.97 -8.16 2.23
C PHE A 323 -2.33 -8.09 1.54
N ALA A 324 -2.65 -9.07 0.69
CA ALA A 324 -4.00 -9.28 0.20
C ALA A 324 -4.19 -10.72 -0.30
N ASP A 325 -5.41 -11.21 -0.20
CA ASP A 325 -5.85 -12.44 -0.85
C ASP A 325 -6.11 -12.13 -2.34
N TYR A 326 -5.08 -12.30 -3.19
CA TYR A 326 -5.19 -11.92 -4.59
C TYR A 326 -5.91 -12.98 -5.45
N ASP A 327 -6.01 -14.23 -4.99
CA ASP A 327 -6.66 -15.32 -5.73
C ASP A 327 -7.97 -15.81 -5.10
N ASN A 328 -8.44 -15.11 -4.06
CA ASN A 328 -9.71 -15.34 -3.36
C ASN A 328 -9.81 -16.74 -2.74
N ASP A 329 -8.69 -17.33 -2.32
CA ASP A 329 -8.66 -18.63 -1.63
C ASP A 329 -8.86 -18.51 -0.11
N GLY A 330 -8.81 -17.29 0.38
CA GLY A 330 -9.08 -16.95 1.76
C GLY A 330 -7.83 -16.74 2.62
N TRP A 331 -6.64 -16.79 2.09
CA TRP A 331 -5.39 -16.57 2.81
C TRP A 331 -4.67 -15.33 2.27
N PRO A 332 -4.03 -14.53 3.12
CA PRO A 332 -3.34 -13.35 2.64
C PRO A 332 -2.02 -13.72 1.97
N ASP A 333 -1.85 -13.25 0.75
CA ASP A 333 -0.62 -13.28 -0.02
C ASP A 333 0.18 -11.99 0.19
N LEU A 334 1.43 -11.97 -0.25
CA LEU A 334 2.33 -10.87 0.00
C LEU A 334 2.96 -10.36 -1.29
N VAL A 335 2.96 -9.04 -1.49
CA VAL A 335 3.77 -8.36 -2.52
C VAL A 335 4.84 -7.50 -1.86
N VAL A 336 6.06 -7.53 -2.43
CA VAL A 336 7.16 -6.62 -2.03
C VAL A 336 7.76 -6.00 -3.29
N THR A 337 7.82 -4.67 -3.33
CA THR A 337 8.49 -3.94 -4.41
C THR A 337 9.99 -3.84 -4.18
N THR A 338 10.76 -3.67 -5.25
CA THR A 338 12.21 -3.55 -5.21
C THR A 338 12.75 -2.70 -6.36
N LEU A 339 14.06 -2.53 -6.44
CA LEU A 339 14.73 -1.79 -7.51
C LEU A 339 14.80 -2.59 -8.82
N ALA A 340 14.99 -1.88 -9.92
CA ALA A 340 15.23 -2.45 -11.24
C ALA A 340 16.36 -3.48 -11.22
N ASN A 341 16.25 -4.51 -12.07
CA ASN A 341 17.11 -5.69 -12.14
C ASN A 341 16.99 -6.68 -10.97
N GLN A 342 16.09 -6.45 -10.00
CA GLN A 342 15.87 -7.35 -8.87
C GLN A 342 14.56 -8.15 -8.95
N LYS A 343 13.53 -7.71 -9.64
CA LYS A 343 12.19 -8.31 -9.76
C LYS A 343 11.36 -8.15 -8.48
N TYR A 344 10.17 -7.61 -8.57
CA TYR A 344 9.28 -7.53 -7.41
C TYR A 344 8.86 -8.93 -6.97
N SER A 345 8.77 -9.12 -5.67
CA SER A 345 8.43 -10.40 -5.08
C SER A 345 6.93 -10.51 -4.84
N LEU A 346 6.33 -11.57 -5.35
CA LEU A 346 4.98 -12.01 -5.04
C LEU A 346 5.10 -13.38 -4.40
N TYR A 347 4.59 -13.50 -3.17
CA TYR A 347 4.59 -14.73 -2.40
C TYR A 347 3.15 -15.18 -2.20
N HIS A 348 2.87 -16.42 -2.59
CA HIS A 348 1.57 -17.07 -2.41
C HIS A 348 1.57 -17.87 -1.12
N ASN A 349 0.53 -17.73 -0.32
CA ASN A 349 0.38 -18.42 0.95
C ASN A 349 -0.03 -19.89 0.73
N GLU A 350 0.77 -20.83 1.23
CA GLU A 350 0.54 -22.28 1.04
C GLU A 350 -0.38 -22.90 2.13
N HIS A 351 -0.99 -22.08 3.00
CA HIS A 351 -1.94 -22.48 4.08
C HIS A 351 -1.34 -23.37 5.17
N ASP A 352 -0.05 -23.47 5.24
CA ASP A 352 0.70 -24.31 6.22
C ASP A 352 1.74 -23.51 7.03
N GLY A 353 1.65 -22.18 6.97
CA GLY A 353 2.59 -21.25 7.60
C GLY A 353 3.77 -20.89 6.72
N THR A 354 3.78 -21.35 5.45
CA THR A 354 4.83 -21.03 4.48
C THR A 354 4.27 -20.35 3.24
N PHE A 355 5.18 -19.77 2.43
CA PHE A 355 4.86 -19.12 1.17
C PHE A 355 5.68 -19.68 0.01
N ASP A 356 5.06 -19.78 -1.17
CA ASP A 356 5.74 -20.06 -2.44
C ASP A 356 6.05 -18.76 -3.19
N TYR A 357 7.25 -18.66 -3.77
CA TYR A 357 7.64 -17.51 -4.60
C TYR A 357 6.90 -17.53 -5.94
N ALA A 358 5.78 -16.85 -6.01
CA ALA A 358 4.85 -16.88 -7.15
C ALA A 358 5.25 -15.99 -8.33
N SER A 359 6.23 -15.08 -8.20
CA SER A 359 6.57 -14.10 -9.23
C SER A 359 6.95 -14.72 -10.57
N TYR A 360 7.59 -15.92 -10.58
CA TYR A 360 7.94 -16.59 -11.83
C TYR A 360 6.75 -17.24 -12.52
N LYS A 361 5.95 -17.99 -11.76
CA LYS A 361 4.79 -18.73 -12.31
C LYS A 361 3.68 -17.82 -12.83
N THR A 362 3.54 -16.64 -12.23
CA THR A 362 2.53 -15.63 -12.61
C THR A 362 3.00 -14.68 -13.72
N GLY A 363 4.28 -14.67 -14.06
CA GLY A 363 4.88 -13.73 -15.00
C GLY A 363 5.21 -12.37 -14.40
N PHE A 364 4.92 -12.14 -13.12
CA PHE A 364 5.14 -10.88 -12.40
C PHE A 364 6.62 -10.47 -12.39
N ALA A 365 7.54 -11.43 -12.16
CA ALA A 365 8.98 -11.18 -12.22
C ALA A 365 9.47 -10.60 -13.56
N ARG A 366 8.91 -11.07 -14.70
CA ARG A 366 9.28 -10.56 -16.01
C ARG A 366 8.73 -9.16 -16.26
N MET A 367 7.53 -8.91 -15.78
CA MET A 367 6.82 -7.63 -15.92
C MET A 367 7.57 -6.51 -15.20
N THR A 368 8.13 -6.80 -14.02
CA THR A 368 8.71 -5.82 -13.10
C THR A 368 10.23 -5.68 -13.18
N LEU A 369 10.94 -6.53 -13.93
CA LEU A 369 12.41 -6.63 -13.94
C LEU A 369 13.15 -5.30 -14.20
N LEU A 370 12.61 -4.42 -15.04
CA LEU A 370 13.27 -3.16 -15.42
C LEU A 370 12.71 -1.93 -14.69
N HIS A 371 11.91 -2.16 -13.66
CA HIS A 371 11.21 -1.12 -12.91
C HIS A 371 11.68 -1.03 -11.47
N SER A 372 11.69 0.19 -10.93
CA SER A 372 11.99 0.47 -9.53
C SER A 372 10.70 0.88 -8.81
N GLY A 373 10.09 -0.04 -8.03
CA GLY A 373 8.85 0.19 -7.31
C GLY A 373 9.11 0.63 -5.87
N TRP A 374 8.35 1.60 -5.40
CA TRP A 374 8.40 2.08 -4.01
C TRP A 374 7.15 1.71 -3.25
N SER A 375 6.01 2.28 -3.54
CA SER A 375 4.76 1.88 -2.91
C SER A 375 3.99 0.91 -3.78
N ALA A 376 3.32 -0.07 -3.18
CA ALA A 376 2.42 -0.98 -3.86
C ALA A 376 1.17 -1.18 -2.99
N CYS A 377 -0.01 -1.05 -3.59
CA CYS A 377 -1.28 -1.25 -2.88
C CYS A 377 -2.20 -2.15 -3.70
N TRP A 378 -2.76 -3.15 -3.04
CA TRP A 378 -3.81 -3.99 -3.59
C TRP A 378 -5.16 -3.30 -3.46
N PHE A 379 -5.96 -3.32 -4.53
CA PHE A 379 -7.33 -2.82 -4.57
C PHE A 379 -8.06 -3.37 -5.80
N ASP A 380 -9.37 -3.24 -5.84
CA ASP A 380 -10.18 -3.66 -6.98
C ASP A 380 -10.59 -2.41 -7.78
N TYR A 381 -9.82 -2.05 -8.85
CA TYR A 381 -10.03 -0.78 -9.56
C TYR A 381 -11.27 -0.77 -10.46
N ASP A 382 -11.77 -1.94 -10.89
CA ASP A 382 -12.92 -2.07 -11.78
C ASP A 382 -14.14 -2.76 -11.14
N ASN A 383 -14.06 -3.03 -9.83
CA ASN A 383 -15.09 -3.67 -9.00
C ASN A 383 -15.49 -5.07 -9.48
N ASP A 384 -14.56 -5.80 -10.13
CA ASP A 384 -14.84 -7.14 -10.66
C ASP A 384 -14.74 -8.27 -9.60
N GLY A 385 -14.27 -7.94 -8.40
CA GLY A 385 -14.12 -8.85 -7.26
C GLY A 385 -12.74 -9.49 -7.15
N TRP A 386 -11.76 -9.02 -7.91
CA TRP A 386 -10.36 -9.43 -7.83
C TRP A 386 -9.48 -8.26 -7.42
N LYS A 387 -8.54 -8.49 -6.53
CA LYS A 387 -7.60 -7.45 -6.12
C LYS A 387 -6.55 -7.24 -7.21
N ASP A 388 -6.48 -6.03 -7.74
CA ASP A 388 -5.47 -5.54 -8.67
C ASP A 388 -4.35 -4.83 -7.92
N LEU A 389 -3.26 -4.50 -8.59
CA LEU A 389 -2.11 -3.89 -7.94
C LEU A 389 -1.71 -2.58 -8.63
N LEU A 390 -1.67 -1.49 -7.88
CA LEU A 390 -1.09 -0.22 -8.32
C LEU A 390 0.27 -0.01 -7.66
N ILE A 391 1.26 0.42 -8.45
CA ILE A 391 2.64 0.57 -7.99
C ILE A 391 3.17 1.94 -8.36
N ALA A 392 3.66 2.69 -7.36
CA ALA A 392 4.40 3.92 -7.55
C ALA A 392 5.85 3.61 -7.89
N GLN A 393 6.33 4.11 -9.02
CA GLN A 393 7.65 3.79 -9.59
C GLN A 393 8.55 5.01 -9.73
N GLY A 394 9.86 4.76 -9.75
CA GLY A 394 10.90 5.75 -9.97
C GLY A 394 12.23 5.32 -9.34
N HIS A 395 13.32 5.40 -10.08
CA HIS A 395 14.64 4.95 -9.62
C HIS A 395 15.16 5.81 -8.45
N ASP A 396 16.04 5.26 -7.62
CA ASP A 396 16.74 5.98 -6.55
C ASP A 396 17.91 6.83 -7.09
N LEU A 397 18.56 6.38 -8.17
CA LEU A 397 19.72 7.04 -8.77
C LEU A 397 19.30 8.02 -9.89
N ASP A 398 19.47 9.32 -9.65
CA ASP A 398 19.17 10.40 -10.61
C ASP A 398 20.09 10.43 -11.85
N THR A 399 21.04 9.51 -11.92
CA THR A 399 22.01 9.37 -13.02
C THR A 399 22.00 7.97 -13.64
N VAL A 400 20.97 7.17 -13.36
CA VAL A 400 20.90 5.75 -13.74
C VAL A 400 21.07 5.53 -15.24
N GLU A 401 20.48 6.39 -16.07
CA GLU A 401 20.56 6.28 -17.54
C GLU A 401 22.00 6.38 -18.08
N LYS A 402 22.93 7.02 -17.32
CA LYS A 402 24.34 7.10 -17.73
C LYS A 402 25.05 5.75 -17.66
N SER A 403 24.64 4.91 -16.70
CA SER A 403 25.23 3.58 -16.48
C SER A 403 24.41 2.46 -17.12
N TYR A 404 23.10 2.63 -17.16
CA TYR A 404 22.13 1.65 -17.65
C TYR A 404 21.08 2.35 -18.54
N PRO A 405 21.35 2.53 -19.85
CA PRO A 405 20.47 3.30 -20.74
C PRO A 405 19.04 2.76 -20.88
N GLN A 406 18.79 1.52 -20.47
CA GLN A 406 17.47 0.89 -20.48
C GLN A 406 16.65 1.18 -19.20
N LEU A 407 17.25 1.74 -18.18
CA LEU A 407 16.58 2.14 -16.93
C LEU A 407 16.33 3.65 -16.93
N HIS A 408 15.31 4.08 -16.21
CA HIS A 408 14.90 5.48 -16.16
C HIS A 408 14.77 5.96 -14.73
N TYR A 409 15.23 7.18 -14.46
CA TYR A 409 15.04 7.82 -13.16
C TYR A 409 13.57 8.13 -12.90
N ARG A 410 12.87 8.62 -13.94
CA ARG A 410 11.43 8.85 -13.92
C ARG A 410 10.75 7.68 -14.60
N GLU A 411 9.80 7.06 -13.92
CA GLU A 411 9.04 5.93 -14.43
C GLU A 411 7.54 6.24 -14.38
N PRO A 412 6.72 5.73 -15.31
CA PRO A 412 5.27 5.79 -15.18
C PRO A 412 4.83 4.94 -13.98
N MET A 413 3.63 5.17 -13.47
CA MET A 413 2.99 4.23 -12.56
C MET A 413 2.83 2.87 -13.24
N MET A 414 2.64 1.80 -12.46
CA MET A 414 2.30 0.49 -13.03
C MET A 414 0.96 0.01 -12.44
N LEU A 415 -0.02 -0.23 -13.32
CA LEU A 415 -1.28 -0.89 -12.94
C LEU A 415 -1.27 -2.32 -13.48
N VAL A 416 -1.30 -3.27 -12.56
CA VAL A 416 -1.33 -4.70 -12.87
C VAL A 416 -2.72 -5.23 -12.60
N ARG A 417 -3.45 -5.55 -13.67
CA ARG A 417 -4.75 -6.18 -13.57
C ARG A 417 -4.61 -7.65 -13.20
N ASN A 418 -5.41 -8.07 -12.24
CA ASN A 418 -5.55 -9.46 -11.83
C ASN A 418 -6.88 -10.04 -12.36
N ALA A 419 -6.83 -11.20 -12.95
CA ALA A 419 -7.99 -11.96 -13.37
C ALA A 419 -7.83 -13.41 -12.90
N ALA A 420 -8.28 -13.71 -11.69
CA ALA A 420 -8.17 -15.02 -11.06
C ALA A 420 -6.71 -15.55 -11.00
N GLY A 421 -5.80 -14.76 -10.44
CA GLY A 421 -4.38 -15.08 -10.31
C GLY A 421 -3.55 -14.91 -11.60
N LYS A 422 -4.14 -14.34 -12.66
CA LYS A 422 -3.43 -14.02 -13.92
C LYS A 422 -3.20 -12.52 -14.01
N PHE A 423 -1.95 -12.12 -13.94
CA PHE A 423 -1.54 -10.73 -13.95
C PHE A 423 -1.24 -10.22 -15.37
N THR A 424 -1.66 -9.00 -15.64
CA THR A 424 -1.41 -8.30 -16.90
C THR A 424 -1.13 -6.83 -16.62
N ASP A 425 -0.01 -6.31 -17.11
CA ASP A 425 0.25 -4.88 -17.10
C ASP A 425 -0.73 -4.18 -18.07
N VAL A 426 -1.59 -3.34 -17.52
CA VAL A 426 -2.61 -2.59 -18.26
C VAL A 426 -2.33 -1.08 -18.27
N THR A 427 -1.19 -0.64 -17.73
CA THR A 427 -0.80 0.76 -17.59
C THR A 427 -0.99 1.57 -18.86
N GLY A 428 -0.51 1.04 -19.99
CA GLY A 428 -0.56 1.72 -21.30
C GLY A 428 -1.98 1.98 -21.83
N SER A 429 -3.00 1.31 -21.28
CA SER A 429 -4.40 1.46 -21.65
C SER A 429 -5.28 2.05 -20.55
N SER A 430 -4.71 2.39 -19.39
CA SER A 430 -5.44 2.78 -18.17
C SER A 430 -5.48 4.29 -17.93
N GLY A 431 -5.42 5.08 -18.97
CA GLY A 431 -5.57 6.54 -18.92
C GLY A 431 -4.25 7.31 -18.79
N PRO A 432 -4.30 8.62 -19.05
CA PRO A 432 -3.10 9.46 -19.07
C PRO A 432 -2.45 9.65 -17.69
N GLY A 433 -3.22 9.56 -16.61
CA GLY A 433 -2.74 9.75 -15.25
C GLY A 433 -1.68 8.72 -14.83
N LEU A 434 -1.65 7.54 -15.45
CA LEU A 434 -0.64 6.52 -15.14
C LEU A 434 0.57 6.55 -16.07
N GLN A 435 0.53 7.29 -17.18
CA GLN A 435 1.56 7.22 -18.22
C GLN A 435 2.63 8.29 -18.11
N GLU A 436 2.36 9.38 -17.39
CA GLU A 436 3.34 10.43 -17.15
C GLU A 436 4.44 9.92 -16.21
N PRO A 437 5.73 10.00 -16.59
CA PRO A 437 6.82 9.46 -15.78
C PRO A 437 7.19 10.40 -14.63
N TRP A 438 7.14 9.88 -13.42
CA TRP A 438 7.52 10.57 -12.17
C TRP A 438 8.65 9.84 -11.43
N VAL A 439 9.04 10.40 -10.31
CA VAL A 439 9.90 9.71 -9.33
C VAL A 439 9.00 9.35 -8.14
N GLY A 440 8.08 8.41 -8.37
CA GLY A 440 7.08 8.01 -7.40
C GLY A 440 7.69 7.43 -6.12
N ARG A 441 7.03 7.67 -4.96
CA ARG A 441 7.45 7.19 -3.65
C ARG A 441 6.28 6.70 -2.82
N GLY A 442 5.76 7.51 -1.92
CA GLY A 442 4.59 7.18 -1.12
C GLY A 442 3.32 7.16 -1.96
N MET A 443 2.39 6.30 -1.58
CA MET A 443 1.06 6.23 -2.18
C MET A 443 0.04 5.82 -1.12
N ALA A 444 -1.10 6.48 -1.11
CA ALA A 444 -2.28 6.07 -0.36
C ALA A 444 -3.46 5.90 -1.32
N ILE A 445 -4.30 4.91 -1.03
CA ILE A 445 -5.52 4.61 -1.80
C ILE A 445 -6.76 4.87 -0.94
N GLY A 446 -7.85 5.32 -1.58
CA GLY A 446 -9.14 5.56 -0.95
C GLY A 446 -10.15 6.09 -1.96
N ASP A 447 -11.43 5.93 -1.69
CA ASP A 447 -12.52 6.47 -2.50
C ASP A 447 -12.75 7.93 -2.09
N LEU A 448 -12.15 8.87 -2.84
CA LEU A 448 -12.10 10.30 -2.48
C LEU A 448 -13.44 11.01 -2.65
N ASP A 449 -14.25 10.64 -3.62
CA ASP A 449 -15.54 11.25 -3.90
C ASP A 449 -16.75 10.39 -3.51
N ASN A 450 -16.49 9.24 -2.87
CA ASN A 450 -17.49 8.29 -2.39
C ASN A 450 -18.38 7.71 -3.51
N ASP A 451 -17.83 7.54 -4.72
CA ASP A 451 -18.54 7.01 -5.88
C ASP A 451 -18.36 5.49 -6.06
N GLY A 452 -17.56 4.86 -5.20
CA GLY A 452 -17.30 3.41 -5.19
C GLY A 452 -16.18 2.97 -6.13
N ARG A 453 -15.38 3.90 -6.62
CA ARG A 453 -14.14 3.61 -7.33
C ARG A 453 -12.96 4.13 -6.51
N VAL A 454 -12.05 3.23 -6.20
CA VAL A 454 -10.91 3.59 -5.36
C VAL A 454 -9.91 4.41 -6.18
N ASP A 455 -9.55 5.58 -5.65
CA ASP A 455 -8.56 6.52 -6.18
C ASP A 455 -7.19 6.30 -5.54
N ALA A 456 -6.17 7.02 -6.03
CA ALA A 456 -4.85 7.01 -5.43
C ALA A 456 -4.26 8.42 -5.32
N VAL A 457 -3.51 8.66 -4.25
CA VAL A 457 -2.66 9.85 -4.11
C VAL A 457 -1.21 9.41 -4.03
N VAL A 458 -0.37 9.97 -4.88
CA VAL A 458 1.05 9.59 -5.03
C VAL A 458 1.93 10.79 -4.73
N THR A 459 2.94 10.59 -3.89
CA THR A 459 4.02 11.57 -3.70
C THR A 459 5.20 11.26 -4.61
N THR A 460 5.96 12.28 -4.97
CA THR A 460 7.14 12.13 -5.81
C THR A 460 8.38 12.74 -5.15
N ASN A 461 9.53 12.15 -5.36
CA ASN A 461 10.79 12.67 -4.80
C ASN A 461 11.20 13.95 -5.52
N GLY A 462 11.25 15.07 -4.79
CA GLY A 462 11.58 16.37 -5.35
C GLY A 462 10.59 16.89 -6.40
N GLY A 463 9.32 16.44 -6.34
CA GLY A 463 8.27 16.78 -7.29
C GLY A 463 6.91 17.02 -6.65
N ALA A 464 5.88 17.21 -7.49
CA ALA A 464 4.50 17.40 -7.05
C ALA A 464 3.89 16.11 -6.48
N ALA A 465 2.89 16.22 -5.61
CA ALA A 465 1.97 15.12 -5.38
C ALA A 465 0.93 15.05 -6.51
N HIS A 466 0.37 13.87 -6.74
CA HIS A 466 -0.60 13.62 -7.79
C HIS A 466 -1.83 12.91 -7.22
N ILE A 467 -3.02 13.41 -7.54
CA ILE A 467 -4.31 12.78 -7.27
C ILE A 467 -4.77 12.09 -8.55
N LEU A 468 -4.78 10.77 -8.52
CA LEU A 468 -5.19 9.91 -9.61
C LEU A 468 -6.62 9.46 -9.39
N HIS A 469 -7.56 10.18 -10.00
CA HIS A 469 -8.98 9.85 -9.92
C HIS A 469 -9.32 8.70 -10.86
N ASN A 470 -10.02 7.70 -10.34
CA ASN A 470 -10.42 6.50 -11.06
C ASN A 470 -11.77 6.71 -11.78
N GLU A 471 -11.72 7.02 -13.06
CA GLU A 471 -12.89 7.14 -13.93
C GLU A 471 -13.20 5.85 -14.71
N THR A 472 -12.73 4.70 -14.25
CA THR A 472 -12.91 3.43 -14.96
C THR A 472 -14.39 3.16 -15.22
N PRO A 473 -14.82 3.04 -16.50
CA PRO A 473 -16.20 2.74 -16.82
C PRO A 473 -16.49 1.29 -16.47
N THR A 474 -17.30 1.08 -15.44
CA THR A 474 -17.73 -0.26 -15.01
C THR A 474 -19.23 -0.32 -14.80
N ALA A 475 -19.82 -1.49 -15.03
CA ALA A 475 -21.19 -1.82 -14.65
C ALA A 475 -21.21 -2.72 -13.40
N ASN A 476 -20.06 -2.94 -12.79
CA ASN A 476 -19.93 -3.71 -11.57
C ASN A 476 -20.38 -2.89 -10.36
N HIS A 477 -20.90 -3.61 -9.38
CA HIS A 477 -21.35 -3.07 -8.10
C HIS A 477 -20.27 -3.17 -7.03
N TRP A 478 -20.44 -2.48 -5.93
CA TRP A 478 -19.45 -2.39 -4.87
C TRP A 478 -20.10 -2.26 -3.48
N ILE A 479 -19.31 -2.44 -2.45
CA ILE A 479 -19.66 -2.06 -1.08
C ILE A 479 -18.39 -1.63 -0.33
N THR A 480 -18.48 -0.52 0.39
CA THR A 480 -17.43 -0.06 1.29
C THR A 480 -17.93 -0.13 2.73
N LEU A 481 -17.13 -0.66 3.62
CA LEU A 481 -17.46 -0.83 5.03
C LEU A 481 -16.64 0.12 5.89
N THR A 482 -17.32 0.95 6.68
CA THR A 482 -16.72 1.71 7.78
C THR A 482 -16.97 0.95 9.07
N LEU A 483 -15.94 0.37 9.66
CA LEU A 483 -16.05 -0.34 10.91
C LEU A 483 -16.01 0.63 12.10
N VAL A 484 -16.74 0.33 13.16
CA VAL A 484 -16.70 1.06 14.42
C VAL A 484 -16.62 0.08 15.58
N GLY A 485 -15.43 -0.07 16.15
CA GLY A 485 -15.19 -0.90 17.32
C GLY A 485 -15.80 -0.32 18.59
N HIS A 486 -16.19 -1.20 19.51
CA HIS A 486 -16.68 -0.85 20.83
C HIS A 486 -15.93 -1.60 21.94
N LYS A 487 -15.44 -2.79 21.62
CA LYS A 487 -14.53 -3.59 22.44
C LYS A 487 -13.17 -3.76 21.76
N SER A 488 -13.19 -3.80 20.43
CA SER A 488 -12.02 -3.63 19.58
C SER A 488 -11.62 -2.16 19.51
N ASN A 489 -10.43 -1.85 18.98
CA ASN A 489 -10.07 -0.49 18.62
C ASN A 489 -11.14 0.13 17.71
N ARG A 490 -11.29 1.44 17.81
CA ARG A 490 -12.39 2.19 17.18
C ARG A 490 -12.44 2.02 15.66
N ASP A 491 -11.29 2.02 15.00
CA ASP A 491 -11.18 1.94 13.55
C ASP A 491 -11.36 0.50 13.02
N GLY A 492 -11.43 -0.49 13.93
CA GLY A 492 -11.49 -1.92 13.56
C GLY A 492 -10.23 -2.44 12.89
N ILE A 493 -9.07 -1.77 13.06
CA ILE A 493 -7.78 -2.23 12.53
C ILE A 493 -7.48 -3.63 13.06
N GLY A 494 -7.13 -4.55 12.14
CA GLY A 494 -6.96 -5.97 12.43
C GLY A 494 -8.22 -6.82 12.26
N ALA A 495 -9.39 -6.22 12.03
CA ALA A 495 -10.61 -6.99 11.72
C ALA A 495 -10.47 -7.71 10.36
N LEU A 496 -10.83 -8.99 10.34
CA LEU A 496 -10.90 -9.78 9.11
C LEU A 496 -12.34 -9.78 8.58
N ILE A 497 -12.52 -9.32 7.36
CA ILE A 497 -13.82 -9.24 6.68
C ILE A 497 -13.87 -10.27 5.57
N ARG A 498 -14.97 -11.02 5.49
CA ARG A 498 -15.31 -11.88 4.35
C ARG A 498 -16.60 -11.41 3.72
N VAL A 499 -16.56 -11.05 2.44
CA VAL A 499 -17.75 -10.74 1.64
C VAL A 499 -18.03 -11.90 0.70
N THR A 500 -19.25 -12.45 0.74
CA THR A 500 -19.69 -13.56 -0.10
C THR A 500 -20.71 -13.08 -1.12
N THR A 501 -20.46 -13.37 -2.39
CA THR A 501 -21.34 -13.10 -3.53
C THR A 501 -21.67 -14.43 -4.26
N PRO A 502 -22.56 -14.45 -5.26
CA PRO A 502 -22.75 -15.64 -6.08
C PRO A 502 -21.50 -16.07 -6.88
N ALA A 503 -20.53 -15.16 -7.09
CA ALA A 503 -19.29 -15.44 -7.80
C ALA A 503 -18.23 -16.10 -6.90
N GLY A 504 -18.30 -15.91 -5.59
CA GLY A 504 -17.32 -16.42 -4.62
C GLY A 504 -17.25 -15.57 -3.37
N SER A 505 -16.19 -15.75 -2.61
CA SER A 505 -15.89 -14.95 -1.41
C SER A 505 -14.61 -14.18 -1.62
N GLN A 506 -14.51 -13.01 -1.00
CA GLN A 506 -13.35 -12.13 -0.94
C GLN A 506 -13.02 -11.87 0.53
N TRP A 507 -11.75 -11.67 0.84
CA TRP A 507 -11.30 -11.37 2.21
C TRP A 507 -10.42 -10.13 2.23
N GLU A 508 -10.51 -9.39 3.32
CA GLU A 508 -9.63 -8.26 3.58
C GLU A 508 -9.43 -8.08 5.09
N THR A 509 -8.18 -7.82 5.49
CA THR A 509 -7.87 -7.36 6.85
C THR A 509 -7.85 -5.84 6.84
N VAL A 510 -8.58 -5.21 7.76
CA VAL A 510 -8.60 -3.75 7.89
C VAL A 510 -7.23 -3.26 8.35
N SER A 511 -6.61 -2.40 7.58
CA SER A 511 -5.31 -1.79 7.87
C SER A 511 -5.17 -0.46 7.13
N THR A 512 -4.57 0.52 7.78
CA THR A 512 -4.19 1.80 7.14
C THR A 512 -2.76 1.77 6.60
N SER A 513 -1.91 0.85 7.09
CA SER A 513 -0.49 0.77 6.73
C SER A 513 -0.32 -0.15 5.52
N ARG A 514 -0.20 0.46 4.34
CA ARG A 514 0.01 -0.21 3.05
C ARG A 514 1.11 0.49 2.26
N GLY A 515 1.87 -0.25 1.47
CA GLY A 515 2.88 0.30 0.56
C GLY A 515 4.12 0.84 1.28
N TYR A 516 4.44 2.11 1.07
CA TYR A 516 5.67 2.76 1.52
C TYR A 516 5.39 4.13 2.13
N LEU A 517 5.83 4.36 3.37
CA LEU A 517 5.75 5.63 4.12
C LEU A 517 4.34 6.23 4.30
N SER A 518 3.28 5.53 3.95
CA SER A 518 1.96 6.13 3.74
C SER A 518 0.86 5.41 4.53
N SER A 519 -0.28 6.09 4.70
CA SER A 519 -1.48 5.59 5.37
C SER A 519 -2.69 5.76 4.44
N SER A 520 -3.35 4.65 4.13
CA SER A 520 -4.52 4.61 3.26
C SER A 520 -5.83 4.76 4.05
N ASP A 521 -6.93 4.97 3.33
CA ASP A 521 -8.29 4.95 3.86
C ASP A 521 -8.54 3.68 4.71
N PRO A 522 -9.00 3.78 5.97
CA PRO A 522 -9.30 2.62 6.81
C PRO A 522 -10.54 1.84 6.37
N ARG A 523 -11.37 2.38 5.48
CA ARG A 523 -12.59 1.74 5.01
C ARG A 523 -12.26 0.55 4.10
N ALA A 524 -12.86 -0.61 4.39
CA ALA A 524 -12.67 -1.80 3.56
C ALA A 524 -13.58 -1.78 2.33
N HIS A 525 -12.98 -1.87 1.13
CA HIS A 525 -13.70 -1.81 -0.15
C HIS A 525 -13.74 -3.17 -0.85
N PHE A 526 -14.93 -3.53 -1.37
CA PHE A 526 -15.16 -4.79 -2.09
C PHE A 526 -15.94 -4.55 -3.38
N GLY A 527 -15.37 -4.94 -4.51
CA GLY A 527 -16.13 -5.08 -5.76
C GLY A 527 -17.07 -6.29 -5.68
N LEU A 528 -18.29 -6.14 -6.12
CA LEU A 528 -19.31 -7.20 -6.11
C LEU A 528 -19.53 -7.81 -7.51
N GLY A 529 -18.78 -7.37 -8.53
CA GLY A 529 -19.01 -7.75 -9.91
C GLY A 529 -20.40 -7.34 -10.38
N SER A 530 -21.07 -8.19 -11.13
CA SER A 530 -22.43 -7.92 -11.62
C SER A 530 -23.52 -8.09 -10.56
N GLY A 531 -23.18 -8.46 -9.33
CA GLY A 531 -24.12 -8.72 -8.25
C GLY A 531 -24.38 -7.49 -7.38
N ILE A 532 -25.59 -6.97 -7.32
CA ILE A 532 -25.96 -5.80 -6.50
C ILE A 532 -26.11 -6.11 -4.99
N VAL A 533 -25.95 -7.38 -4.58
CA VAL A 533 -26.18 -7.80 -3.19
C VAL A 533 -25.03 -8.71 -2.73
N ALA A 534 -24.39 -8.34 -1.63
CA ALA A 534 -23.56 -9.26 -0.86
C ALA A 534 -24.48 -10.24 -0.10
N GLN A 535 -24.36 -11.54 -0.36
CA GLN A 535 -25.17 -12.59 0.28
C GLN A 535 -24.89 -12.68 1.78
N ALA A 536 -23.61 -12.54 2.15
CA ALA A 536 -23.17 -12.47 3.53
C ALA A 536 -21.92 -11.58 3.63
N ILE A 537 -21.84 -10.85 4.74
CA ILE A 537 -20.63 -10.15 5.20
C ILE A 537 -20.35 -10.68 6.59
N GLU A 538 -19.25 -11.39 6.75
CA GLU A 538 -18.76 -11.87 8.04
C GLU A 538 -17.57 -10.99 8.47
N ILE A 539 -17.63 -10.46 9.68
CA ILE A 539 -16.60 -9.63 10.28
C ILE A 539 -16.11 -10.34 11.53
N ARG A 540 -14.84 -10.67 11.56
CA ARG A 540 -14.14 -11.14 12.76
C ARG A 540 -13.40 -9.94 13.37
N TRP A 541 -13.97 -9.41 14.42
CA TRP A 541 -13.42 -8.26 15.14
C TRP A 541 -12.17 -8.65 15.93
N PRO A 542 -11.21 -7.75 16.15
CA PRO A 542 -10.03 -8.00 17.01
C PRO A 542 -10.39 -8.51 18.40
N SER A 543 -11.52 -8.09 18.95
CA SER A 543 -12.06 -8.58 20.23
C SER A 543 -12.46 -10.07 20.24
N GLY A 544 -12.39 -10.77 19.08
CA GLY A 544 -12.84 -12.14 18.87
C GLY A 544 -14.35 -12.29 18.61
N ILE A 545 -15.12 -11.19 18.57
CA ILE A 545 -16.53 -11.23 18.19
C ILE A 545 -16.64 -11.52 16.69
N VAL A 546 -17.57 -12.41 16.31
CA VAL A 546 -17.92 -12.67 14.91
C VAL A 546 -19.33 -12.14 14.65
N GLN A 547 -19.43 -11.20 13.71
CA GLN A 547 -20.68 -10.59 13.30
C GLN A 547 -21.00 -11.00 11.85
N THR A 548 -22.25 -11.31 11.56
CA THR A 548 -22.68 -11.65 10.20
C THR A 548 -23.88 -10.81 9.78
N LEU A 549 -23.74 -10.10 8.67
CA LEU A 549 -24.81 -9.41 7.97
C LEU A 549 -25.22 -10.25 6.75
N LYS A 550 -26.52 -10.28 6.42
CA LYS A 550 -27.03 -11.08 5.29
C LYS A 550 -27.81 -10.23 4.32
N ASN A 551 -27.68 -10.55 3.02
CA ASN A 551 -28.39 -9.90 1.93
C ASN A 551 -28.24 -8.36 1.96
N VAL A 552 -27.00 -7.91 2.04
CA VAL A 552 -26.64 -6.49 2.12
C VAL A 552 -26.61 -5.90 0.71
N ALA A 553 -27.38 -4.85 0.47
CA ALA A 553 -27.37 -4.17 -0.82
C ALA A 553 -26.04 -3.45 -1.04
N GLY A 554 -25.48 -3.54 -2.25
CA GLY A 554 -24.29 -2.83 -2.70
C GLY A 554 -24.57 -1.36 -3.05
N ASP A 555 -23.60 -0.75 -3.74
CA ASP A 555 -23.53 0.65 -4.19
C ASP A 555 -23.72 1.63 -3.04
N ARG A 556 -23.00 1.40 -1.95
CA ARG A 556 -23.02 2.27 -0.78
C ARG A 556 -21.84 2.07 0.16
N ILE A 557 -21.57 3.07 0.95
CA ILE A 557 -20.76 3.00 2.16
C ILE A 557 -21.68 2.58 3.31
N LEU A 558 -21.32 1.51 4.02
CA LEU A 558 -22.08 0.96 5.14
C LEU A 558 -21.26 1.05 6.42
N ARG A 559 -21.74 1.84 7.37
CA ARG A 559 -21.23 1.81 8.74
C ARG A 559 -21.67 0.53 9.44
N VAL A 560 -20.72 -0.18 10.05
CA VAL A 560 -20.96 -1.39 10.84
C VAL A 560 -20.36 -1.23 12.22
N ASP A 561 -21.23 -1.12 13.22
CA ASP A 561 -20.81 -1.04 14.62
C ASP A 561 -20.61 -2.47 15.19
N GLU A 562 -19.53 -2.64 15.96
CA GLU A 562 -19.26 -3.89 16.68
C GLU A 562 -20.37 -4.19 17.70
N PRO A 563 -20.90 -5.43 17.77
CA PRO A 563 -21.95 -5.77 18.74
C PRO A 563 -21.45 -5.63 20.20
N VAL A 564 -22.17 -4.91 21.01
CA VAL A 564 -21.86 -4.71 22.45
C VAL A 564 -22.02 -6.01 23.25
N THR A 565 -22.77 -6.96 22.74
CA THR A 565 -22.95 -8.30 23.33
C THR A 565 -22.71 -9.34 22.26
N ALA A 566 -21.94 -10.39 22.60
CA ALA A 566 -21.77 -11.53 21.69
C ALA A 566 -23.14 -12.01 21.18
N ALA A 567 -23.32 -12.00 19.87
CA ALA A 567 -24.47 -12.67 19.27
C ALA A 567 -24.40 -14.15 19.67
N ARG A 568 -25.42 -14.63 20.41
CA ARG A 568 -25.52 -16.03 20.88
C ARG A 568 -25.87 -16.96 19.73
#